data_9f82a1cd544138ee74d7b45b7a48f0dc
#
_entry.id   9f82a1cd544138ee74d7b45b7a48f0dc
#
_cell.length_a   1.000
_cell.length_b   1.000
_cell.length_c   1.000
_cell.angle_alpha   90.00
_cell.angle_beta   90.00
_cell.angle_gamma   90.00
#
_symmetry.space_group_name_H-M   'P 1'
#
loop_
_entity.id
_entity.type
_entity.pdbx_description
1 polymer ?
#
loop_
_entity_poly.entity_id
_entity_poly.type
_entity_poly.pdbx_seq_one_letter_code
_entity_poly.pdbx_strand_id
1 'polypeptide(L)'
;MRSDRLRITALTLMGLLCLVVGAEKPVPEPVKKPKVTARLGDLHAEVAALQAINALQPTEAQTKALLEVAAKTMQKAPPRRKVEVSEDYLKALTAVRAALISGDQTKIESAQVALDKLGEAEDPEPDNVEITDEARRFAPKLLKRFSARQIAFYVGGLRDFPDPAEDTIRAMDEARMIDKKEWPALRDDVAFQVGWLVAGLDADAEEKVRDKVVALLDRAARLDKAAFEKQRHALEKEARALAGDLGPTDIVRHFMERVIAETISNHRFEAAMKMREVP
;
A
#
# COMPACT_ATOMS: atom_id res chain seq x y z
N MET A 1 -7.02 -22.87 4.24
CA MET A 1 -6.42 -22.15 3.10
C MET A 1 -6.97 -20.75 3.18
N ARG A 2 -6.15 -19.80 3.61
CA ARG A 2 -6.52 -18.40 3.81
C ARG A 2 -6.21 -17.63 2.53
N SER A 3 -7.16 -16.84 2.10
CA SER A 3 -7.07 -15.92 0.96
C SER A 3 -5.97 -14.89 1.26
N ASP A 4 -4.88 -14.94 0.50
CA ASP A 4 -3.83 -13.93 0.55
C ASP A 4 -4.39 -12.66 -0.10
N ARG A 5 -4.75 -11.70 0.74
CA ARG A 5 -5.24 -10.40 0.29
C ARG A 5 -4.04 -9.55 -0.08
N LEU A 6 -3.90 -9.27 -1.36
CA LEU A 6 -3.05 -8.17 -1.86
C LEU A 6 -3.54 -6.86 -1.25
N ARG A 7 -3.02 -6.51 -0.09
CA ARG A 7 -3.23 -5.19 0.49
C ARG A 7 -2.03 -4.33 0.14
N ILE A 8 -2.23 -3.55 -0.89
CA ILE A 8 -1.28 -2.51 -1.28
C ILE A 8 -1.45 -1.37 -0.28
N THR A 9 -0.71 -1.39 0.83
CA THR A 9 -0.39 -0.15 1.52
C THR A 9 0.42 0.69 0.54
N ALA A 10 0.23 2.01 0.53
CA ALA A 10 0.85 2.95 -0.41
C ALA A 10 2.40 2.87 -0.51
N LEU A 11 3.02 1.98 0.24
CA LEU A 11 4.46 1.72 0.31
C LEU A 11 4.88 0.33 -0.20
N THR A 12 3.95 -0.59 -0.49
CA THR A 12 4.26 -1.96 -0.94
C THR A 12 4.16 -2.14 -2.46
N LEU A 13 4.04 -1.07 -3.23
CA LEU A 13 3.98 -1.08 -4.70
C LEU A 13 5.35 -1.35 -5.37
N MET A 14 6.29 -1.98 -4.66
CA MET A 14 7.62 -2.31 -5.19
C MET A 14 7.83 -3.82 -5.36
N GLY A 15 6.91 -4.52 -5.93
CA GLY A 15 7.19 -5.93 -6.20
C GLY A 15 6.06 -6.73 -6.80
N LEU A 16 5.69 -6.48 -8.03
CA LEU A 16 4.96 -7.50 -8.78
C LEU A 16 5.37 -7.51 -10.24
N LEU A 17 5.75 -8.66 -10.68
CA LEU A 17 5.70 -9.37 -11.95
C LEU A 17 7.03 -9.75 -12.58
N CYS A 18 7.34 -11.02 -12.43
CA CYS A 18 7.82 -11.86 -13.54
C CYS A 18 7.22 -13.27 -13.39
N LEU A 19 6.03 -13.49 -13.94
CA LEU A 19 5.54 -14.84 -14.20
C LEU A 19 6.20 -15.36 -15.48
N VAL A 20 7.29 -16.10 -15.30
CA VAL A 20 7.82 -16.99 -16.36
C VAL A 20 7.12 -18.34 -16.19
N VAL A 21 6.27 -18.66 -17.15
CA VAL A 21 5.71 -20.00 -17.32
C VAL A 21 6.85 -20.95 -17.70
N GLY A 22 7.32 -21.74 -16.75
CA GLY A 22 8.32 -22.79 -16.93
C GLY A 22 7.81 -24.10 -16.36
N ALA A 23 7.97 -25.18 -17.14
CA ALA A 23 7.52 -26.54 -16.92
C ALA A 23 7.66 -27.03 -15.47
N GLU A 24 6.58 -27.62 -14.96
CA GLU A 24 6.48 -28.23 -13.63
C GLU A 24 7.53 -29.32 -13.41
N LYS A 25 8.52 -28.99 -12.59
CA LYS A 25 9.27 -30.02 -11.84
C LYS A 25 8.51 -30.28 -10.54
N PRO A 26 8.51 -31.54 -10.01
CA PRO A 26 7.85 -31.81 -8.74
C PRO A 26 8.41 -30.87 -7.68
N VAL A 27 7.53 -30.05 -7.10
CA VAL A 27 7.86 -29.10 -6.04
C VAL A 27 8.26 -29.93 -4.82
N PRO A 28 9.49 -29.83 -4.31
CA PRO A 28 9.87 -30.48 -3.04
C PRO A 28 8.94 -29.98 -1.94
N GLU A 29 8.50 -30.87 -1.06
CA GLU A 29 7.69 -30.48 0.09
C GLU A 29 8.36 -29.31 0.81
N PRO A 30 7.60 -28.24 1.12
CA PRO A 30 8.17 -27.06 1.78
C PRO A 30 8.74 -27.48 3.13
N VAL A 31 10.05 -27.32 3.29
CA VAL A 31 10.73 -27.52 4.58
C VAL A 31 10.04 -26.58 5.57
N LYS A 32 9.42 -27.14 6.63
CA LYS A 32 8.77 -26.34 7.67
C LYS A 32 9.84 -25.49 8.35
N LYS A 33 9.91 -24.20 8.00
CA LYS A 33 10.79 -23.24 8.65
C LYS A 33 10.39 -23.09 10.13
N PRO A 34 11.34 -22.92 11.05
CA PRO A 34 11.03 -22.66 12.45
C PRO A 34 10.16 -21.41 12.57
N LYS A 35 9.05 -21.52 13.29
CA LYS A 35 8.13 -20.41 13.54
C LYS A 35 8.38 -19.84 14.92
N VAL A 36 8.33 -18.53 15.03
CA VAL A 36 8.40 -17.78 16.28
C VAL A 36 7.12 -16.99 16.49
N THR A 37 6.70 -16.87 17.74
CA THR A 37 5.57 -16.01 18.10
C THR A 37 6.10 -14.61 18.35
N ALA A 38 5.73 -13.67 17.50
CA ALA A 38 6.17 -12.27 17.58
C ALA A 38 5.01 -11.29 17.67
N ARG A 39 5.30 -10.10 18.17
CA ARG A 39 4.40 -8.95 18.19
C ARG A 39 4.83 -8.00 17.10
N LEU A 40 4.28 -8.16 15.90
CA LEU A 40 4.75 -7.46 14.70
C LEU A 40 4.10 -6.11 14.46
N GLY A 41 2.89 -5.87 15.00
CA GLY A 41 2.16 -4.63 14.72
C GLY A 41 2.96 -3.36 15.00
N ASP A 42 3.63 -3.27 16.15
CA ASP A 42 4.51 -2.12 16.47
C ASP A 42 5.70 -2.04 15.49
N LEU A 43 6.28 -3.18 15.08
CA LEU A 43 7.43 -3.22 14.17
C LEU A 43 7.03 -2.82 12.75
N HIS A 44 5.88 -3.32 12.26
CA HIS A 44 5.33 -2.92 10.97
C HIS A 44 4.99 -1.43 10.93
N ALA A 45 4.30 -0.93 11.96
CA ALA A 45 3.97 0.49 12.07
C ALA A 45 5.23 1.38 12.09
N GLU A 46 6.28 0.92 12.78
CA GLU A 46 7.56 1.64 12.85
C GLU A 46 8.29 1.62 11.51
N VAL A 47 8.34 0.46 10.82
CA VAL A 47 8.90 0.35 9.47
C VAL A 47 8.14 1.26 8.50
N ALA A 48 6.82 1.23 8.49
CA ALA A 48 6.00 2.08 7.64
C ALA A 48 6.26 3.59 7.91
N ALA A 49 6.37 4.00 9.17
CA ALA A 49 6.71 5.37 9.53
C ALA A 49 8.11 5.77 9.04
N LEU A 50 9.11 4.90 9.23
CA LEU A 50 10.48 5.13 8.75
C LEU A 50 10.56 5.20 7.24
N GLN A 51 9.82 4.36 6.51
CA GLN A 51 9.72 4.40 5.04
C GLN A 51 9.14 5.75 4.58
N ALA A 52 8.04 6.21 5.18
CA ALA A 52 7.46 7.50 4.87
C ALA A 52 8.44 8.66 5.12
N ILE A 53 9.15 8.66 6.26
CA ILE A 53 10.16 9.68 6.60
C ILE A 53 11.30 9.69 5.57
N ASN A 54 11.83 8.51 5.19
CA ASN A 54 12.90 8.41 4.23
C ASN A 54 12.48 8.86 2.83
N ALA A 55 11.25 8.55 2.43
CA ALA A 55 10.73 8.92 1.12
C ALA A 55 10.33 10.40 1.03
N LEU A 56 9.71 10.96 2.09
CA LEU A 56 9.31 12.36 2.14
C LEU A 56 10.48 13.32 2.35
N GLN A 57 11.57 12.86 2.98
CA GLN A 57 12.74 13.67 3.32
C GLN A 57 12.35 15.04 3.91
N PRO A 58 11.58 15.08 4.99
CA PRO A 58 11.07 16.33 5.52
C PRO A 58 12.21 17.21 6.07
N THR A 59 12.14 18.50 5.82
CA THR A 59 13.01 19.49 6.48
C THR A 59 12.66 19.59 7.96
N GLU A 60 13.53 20.18 8.76
CA GLU A 60 13.29 20.38 10.19
C GLU A 60 11.96 21.10 10.48
N ALA A 61 11.63 22.14 9.71
CA ALA A 61 10.37 22.87 9.83
C ALA A 61 9.16 21.98 9.47
N GLN A 62 9.29 21.12 8.46
CA GLN A 62 8.25 20.15 8.06
C GLN A 62 8.12 19.06 9.12
N THR A 63 9.22 18.54 9.64
CA THR A 63 9.27 17.57 10.73
C THR A 63 8.52 18.09 11.96
N LYS A 64 8.82 19.30 12.39
CA LYS A 64 8.12 19.95 13.51
C LYS A 64 6.62 20.04 13.26
N ALA A 65 6.22 20.45 12.06
CA ALA A 65 4.81 20.55 11.70
C ALA A 65 4.10 19.18 11.66
N LEU A 66 4.76 18.14 11.16
CA LEU A 66 4.25 16.77 11.17
C LEU A 66 4.06 16.26 12.59
N LEU A 67 5.05 16.45 13.47
CA LEU A 67 4.98 16.02 14.88
C LEU A 67 3.89 16.77 15.67
N GLU A 68 3.75 18.08 15.47
CA GLU A 68 2.70 18.88 16.12
C GLU A 68 1.29 18.40 15.75
N VAL A 69 1.11 17.94 14.51
CA VAL A 69 -0.17 17.41 14.06
C VAL A 69 -0.32 15.95 14.51
N ALA A 70 0.70 15.12 14.38
CA ALA A 70 0.67 13.72 14.81
C ALA A 70 0.29 13.58 16.30
N ALA A 71 0.76 14.48 17.15
CA ALA A 71 0.37 14.52 18.58
C ALA A 71 -1.16 14.64 18.79
N LYS A 72 -1.90 15.13 17.79
CA LYS A 72 -3.37 15.32 17.83
C LYS A 72 -4.13 14.25 17.06
N THR A 73 -3.49 13.64 16.07
CA THR A 73 -4.12 12.73 15.10
C THR A 73 -3.71 11.27 15.27
N MET A 74 -2.64 11.03 16.04
CA MET A 74 -2.10 9.71 16.27
C MET A 74 -3.14 8.80 16.92
N GLN A 75 -3.30 7.62 16.34
CA GLN A 75 -4.17 6.60 16.91
C GLN A 75 -3.63 6.02 18.20
N LYS A 76 -4.53 5.44 18.98
CA LYS A 76 -4.12 4.53 20.06
C LYS A 76 -3.49 3.29 19.42
N ALA A 77 -2.38 2.83 20.01
CA ALA A 77 -1.78 1.58 19.57
C ALA A 77 -2.84 0.46 19.53
N PRO A 78 -2.96 -0.27 18.41
CA PRO A 78 -3.91 -1.37 18.33
C PRO A 78 -3.57 -2.46 19.34
N PRO A 79 -4.53 -3.35 19.68
CA PRO A 79 -4.27 -4.47 20.57
C PRO A 79 -3.11 -5.29 20.02
N ARG A 80 -2.10 -5.52 20.87
CA ARG A 80 -0.89 -6.27 20.48
C ARG A 80 -1.24 -7.73 20.20
N ARG A 81 -1.46 -8.07 18.93
CA ARG A 81 -1.65 -9.45 18.49
C ARG A 81 -0.31 -10.18 18.46
N LYS A 82 -0.32 -11.41 18.94
CA LYS A 82 0.78 -12.35 18.72
C LYS A 82 0.51 -13.09 17.42
N VAL A 83 1.47 -13.09 16.51
CA VAL A 83 1.41 -13.83 15.24
C VAL A 83 2.56 -14.81 15.15
N GLU A 84 2.34 -15.93 14.49
CA GLU A 84 3.38 -16.90 14.18
C GLU A 84 3.99 -16.57 12.82
N VAL A 85 5.28 -16.29 12.82
CA VAL A 85 6.05 -15.99 11.62
C VAL A 85 7.33 -16.80 11.59
N SER A 86 7.98 -16.94 10.44
CA SER A 86 9.30 -17.53 10.38
C SER A 86 10.34 -16.62 11.04
N GLU A 87 11.41 -17.22 11.58
CA GLU A 87 12.54 -16.45 12.10
C GLU A 87 13.18 -15.60 10.99
N ASP A 88 13.21 -16.11 9.76
CA ASP A 88 13.77 -15.40 8.60
C ASP A 88 13.01 -14.13 8.31
N TYR A 89 11.66 -14.19 8.35
CA TYR A 89 10.81 -13.01 8.18
C TYR A 89 11.09 -11.95 9.24
N LEU A 90 11.11 -12.35 10.52
CA LEU A 90 11.40 -11.42 11.63
C LEU A 90 12.79 -10.78 11.51
N LYS A 91 13.80 -11.55 11.12
CA LYS A 91 15.16 -11.04 10.86
C LYS A 91 15.17 -10.06 9.70
N ALA A 92 14.51 -10.39 8.57
CA ALA A 92 14.45 -9.54 7.40
C ALA A 92 13.74 -8.22 7.70
N LEU A 93 12.58 -8.24 8.37
CA LEU A 93 11.84 -7.06 8.78
C LEU A 93 12.66 -6.16 9.74
N THR A 94 13.39 -6.79 10.68
CA THR A 94 14.30 -6.08 11.59
C THR A 94 15.48 -5.45 10.84
N ALA A 95 16.00 -6.13 9.78
CA ALA A 95 17.05 -5.59 8.93
C ALA A 95 16.57 -4.39 8.11
N VAL A 96 15.34 -4.45 7.55
CA VAL A 96 14.70 -3.31 6.88
C VAL A 96 14.60 -2.12 7.82
N ARG A 97 14.09 -2.33 9.06
CA ARG A 97 14.03 -1.29 10.08
C ARG A 97 15.41 -0.65 10.34
N ALA A 98 16.44 -1.46 10.56
CA ALA A 98 17.80 -0.97 10.83
C ALA A 98 18.37 -0.18 9.63
N ALA A 99 18.15 -0.64 8.42
CA ALA A 99 18.55 0.05 7.21
C ALA A 99 17.85 1.42 7.05
N LEU A 100 16.54 1.46 7.31
CA LEU A 100 15.75 2.70 7.27
C LEU A 100 16.22 3.73 8.32
N ILE A 101 16.58 3.28 9.52
CA ILE A 101 17.16 4.15 10.56
C ILE A 101 18.50 4.72 10.09
N SER A 102 19.37 3.92 9.46
CA SER A 102 20.65 4.37 8.96
C SER A 102 20.54 5.38 7.81
N GLY A 103 19.43 5.37 7.06
CA GLY A 103 19.24 6.19 5.85
C GLY A 103 20.13 5.83 4.67
N ASP A 104 20.85 4.71 4.75
CA ASP A 104 21.71 4.21 3.68
C ASP A 104 20.84 3.51 2.61
N GLN A 105 20.69 4.16 1.46
CA GLN A 105 19.80 3.69 0.39
C GLN A 105 20.18 2.30 -0.11
N THR A 106 21.48 1.98 -0.21
CA THR A 106 21.92 0.66 -0.66
C THR A 106 21.53 -0.45 0.34
N LYS A 107 21.63 -0.16 1.63
CA LYS A 107 21.17 -1.10 2.68
C LYS A 107 19.67 -1.24 2.68
N ILE A 108 18.92 -0.14 2.48
CA ILE A 108 17.45 -0.17 2.40
C ILE A 108 17.02 -1.08 1.25
N GLU A 109 17.53 -0.87 0.05
CA GLU A 109 17.21 -1.68 -1.13
C GLU A 109 17.55 -3.16 -0.93
N SER A 110 18.75 -3.44 -0.40
CA SER A 110 19.19 -4.83 -0.15
C SER A 110 18.31 -5.53 0.89
N ALA A 111 17.94 -4.84 1.97
CA ALA A 111 17.10 -5.39 3.03
C ALA A 111 15.65 -5.59 2.53
N GLN A 112 15.13 -4.66 1.73
CA GLN A 112 13.80 -4.78 1.14
C GLN A 112 13.73 -5.97 0.18
N VAL A 113 14.71 -6.13 -0.73
CA VAL A 113 14.79 -7.30 -1.63
C VAL A 113 14.86 -8.62 -0.85
N ALA A 114 15.54 -8.63 0.30
CA ALA A 114 15.62 -9.84 1.14
C ALA A 114 14.26 -10.17 1.78
N LEU A 115 13.50 -9.15 2.21
CA LEU A 115 12.15 -9.31 2.75
C LEU A 115 11.18 -9.79 1.66
N ASP A 116 11.19 -9.15 0.49
CA ASP A 116 10.31 -9.47 -0.65
C ASP A 116 10.49 -10.91 -1.13
N LYS A 117 11.72 -11.46 -1.05
CA LYS A 117 12.00 -12.87 -1.42
C LYS A 117 11.36 -13.90 -0.49
N LEU A 118 10.95 -13.52 0.71
CA LEU A 118 10.26 -14.41 1.64
C LEU A 118 8.80 -14.60 1.27
N GLY A 119 8.26 -13.71 0.41
CA GLY A 119 6.93 -13.80 -0.15
C GLY A 119 5.83 -13.30 0.78
N GLU A 120 4.72 -12.92 0.17
CA GLU A 120 3.52 -12.40 0.85
C GLU A 120 2.87 -13.42 1.80
N ALA A 121 3.11 -14.73 1.56
CA ALA A 121 2.58 -15.80 2.41
C ALA A 121 3.11 -15.77 3.86
N GLU A 122 4.20 -15.05 4.10
CA GLU A 122 4.78 -14.88 5.44
C GLU A 122 4.42 -13.50 6.05
N ASP A 123 3.86 -12.58 5.27
CA ASP A 123 3.47 -11.27 5.79
C ASP A 123 2.10 -11.38 6.51
N PRO A 124 2.09 -11.39 7.86
CA PRO A 124 0.83 -11.30 8.56
C PRO A 124 0.25 -9.92 8.27
N GLU A 125 -1.05 -9.88 7.98
CA GLU A 125 -1.77 -8.62 7.70
C GLU A 125 -1.28 -7.50 8.64
N PRO A 126 -0.64 -6.44 8.11
CA PRO A 126 -0.27 -5.31 8.93
C PRO A 126 -1.54 -4.71 9.54
N ASP A 127 -1.50 -4.35 10.82
CA ASP A 127 -2.60 -3.61 11.42
C ASP A 127 -2.80 -2.34 10.59
N ASN A 128 -3.91 -2.23 9.88
CA ASN A 128 -4.21 -1.08 9.06
C ASN A 128 -4.19 0.18 9.92
N VAL A 129 -3.41 1.17 9.51
CA VAL A 129 -3.48 2.51 10.10
C VAL A 129 -4.80 3.12 9.62
N GLU A 130 -5.78 3.16 10.51
CA GLU A 130 -7.03 3.85 10.23
C GLU A 130 -6.77 5.37 10.20
N ILE A 131 -7.12 6.03 9.11
CA ILE A 131 -6.94 7.48 9.01
C ILE A 131 -8.02 8.18 9.83
N THR A 132 -7.61 8.94 10.84
CA THR A 132 -8.55 9.71 11.67
C THR A 132 -9.15 10.88 10.90
N ASP A 133 -10.33 11.38 11.31
CA ASP A 133 -10.95 12.55 10.71
C ASP A 133 -10.08 13.80 10.84
N GLU A 134 -9.35 13.92 11.95
CA GLU A 134 -8.37 14.98 12.14
C GLU A 134 -7.24 14.88 11.12
N ALA A 135 -6.70 13.68 10.88
CA ALA A 135 -5.65 13.46 9.89
C ALA A 135 -6.15 13.80 8.48
N ARG A 136 -7.37 13.42 8.12
CA ARG A 136 -8.01 13.80 6.84
C ARG A 136 -8.06 15.32 6.67
N ARG A 137 -8.34 16.08 7.73
CA ARG A 137 -8.40 17.56 7.70
C ARG A 137 -7.04 18.24 7.64
N PHE A 138 -6.01 17.63 8.23
CA PHE A 138 -4.68 18.23 8.31
C PHE A 138 -3.76 17.85 7.15
N ALA A 139 -3.89 16.67 6.58
CA ALA A 139 -3.00 16.19 5.53
C ALA A 139 -2.91 17.12 4.29
N PRO A 140 -4.02 17.68 3.74
CA PRO A 140 -3.94 18.63 2.63
C PRO A 140 -3.20 19.92 2.99
N LYS A 141 -3.27 20.36 4.26
CA LYS A 141 -2.55 21.55 4.74
C LYS A 141 -1.05 21.28 4.90
N LEU A 142 -0.71 20.08 5.36
CA LEU A 142 0.67 19.64 5.49
C LEU A 142 1.31 19.42 4.12
N LEU A 143 0.58 18.82 3.16
CA LEU A 143 1.08 18.61 1.80
C LEU A 143 1.55 19.93 1.16
N LYS A 144 0.84 21.04 1.38
CA LYS A 144 1.23 22.36 0.87
C LYS A 144 2.58 22.87 1.38
N ARG A 145 3.13 22.26 2.44
CA ARG A 145 4.46 22.60 2.97
C ARG A 145 5.59 21.84 2.27
N PHE A 146 5.27 20.80 1.49
CA PHE A 146 6.24 20.06 0.71
C PHE A 146 6.47 20.72 -0.64
N SER A 147 7.72 20.76 -1.06
CA SER A 147 8.08 21.28 -2.38
C SER A 147 7.69 20.31 -3.49
N ALA A 148 7.46 20.83 -4.69
CA ALA A 148 7.21 20.00 -5.87
C ALA A 148 8.36 18.99 -6.11
N ARG A 149 9.60 19.35 -5.76
CA ARG A 149 10.75 18.45 -5.87
C ARG A 149 10.65 17.25 -4.91
N GLN A 150 10.22 17.46 -3.66
CA GLN A 150 10.03 16.37 -2.70
C GLN A 150 8.92 15.44 -3.16
N ILE A 151 7.81 15.99 -3.64
CA ILE A 151 6.68 15.22 -4.19
C ILE A 151 7.15 14.41 -5.40
N ALA A 152 7.84 15.04 -6.36
CA ALA A 152 8.38 14.38 -7.54
C ALA A 152 9.40 13.28 -7.18
N PHE A 153 10.23 13.50 -6.17
CA PHE A 153 11.17 12.49 -5.67
C PHE A 153 10.44 11.29 -5.09
N TYR A 154 9.42 11.52 -4.25
CA TYR A 154 8.60 10.45 -3.67
C TYR A 154 7.92 9.62 -4.76
N VAL A 155 7.20 10.29 -5.66
CA VAL A 155 6.45 9.64 -6.76
C VAL A 155 7.38 8.93 -7.74
N GLY A 156 8.53 9.53 -8.07
CA GLY A 156 9.53 8.95 -8.96
C GLY A 156 10.25 7.72 -8.38
N GLY A 157 10.18 7.52 -7.06
CA GLY A 157 10.66 6.31 -6.39
C GLY A 157 9.69 5.13 -6.48
N LEU A 158 8.44 5.36 -6.89
CA LEU A 158 7.48 4.31 -7.13
C LEU A 158 7.75 3.66 -8.49
N ARG A 159 7.78 2.33 -8.53
CA ARG A 159 7.98 1.58 -9.80
C ARG A 159 6.84 1.83 -10.77
N ASP A 160 5.62 1.73 -10.27
CA ASP A 160 4.40 1.93 -11.02
C ASP A 160 3.53 2.93 -10.25
N PHE A 161 3.36 4.13 -10.81
CA PHE A 161 2.45 5.08 -10.21
C PHE A 161 1.01 4.62 -10.49
N PRO A 162 0.15 4.53 -9.48
CA PRO A 162 -1.19 3.97 -9.65
C PRO A 162 -2.03 4.83 -10.62
N ASP A 163 -2.69 4.17 -11.56
CA ASP A 163 -3.67 4.75 -12.48
C ASP A 163 -5.03 4.09 -12.23
N PRO A 164 -6.03 4.81 -11.68
CA PRO A 164 -7.32 4.23 -11.35
C PRO A 164 -8.01 3.52 -12.51
N ALA A 165 -7.88 4.04 -13.72
CA ALA A 165 -8.50 3.44 -14.90
C ALA A 165 -7.76 2.19 -15.36
N GLU A 166 -6.44 2.27 -15.50
CA GLU A 166 -5.62 1.15 -15.95
C GLU A 166 -5.59 0.01 -14.91
N ASP A 167 -5.59 0.33 -13.61
CA ASP A 167 -5.68 -0.66 -12.53
C ASP A 167 -7.03 -1.41 -12.58
N THR A 168 -8.14 -0.69 -12.82
CA THR A 168 -9.45 -1.31 -13.01
C THR A 168 -9.51 -2.19 -14.26
N ILE A 169 -8.92 -1.72 -15.38
CA ILE A 169 -8.88 -2.49 -16.65
C ILE A 169 -8.06 -3.76 -16.48
N ARG A 170 -6.88 -3.67 -15.83
CA ARG A 170 -6.04 -4.82 -15.53
C ARG A 170 -6.77 -5.85 -14.67
N ALA A 171 -7.46 -5.39 -13.62
CA ALA A 171 -8.24 -6.28 -12.76
C ALA A 171 -9.37 -7.01 -13.50
N MET A 172 -10.01 -6.36 -14.49
CA MET A 172 -11.00 -7.03 -15.35
C MET A 172 -10.39 -8.17 -16.19
N ASP A 173 -9.15 -8.01 -16.68
CA ASP A 173 -8.43 -9.06 -17.39
C ASP A 173 -8.00 -10.19 -16.43
N GLU A 174 -7.50 -9.84 -15.22
CA GLU A 174 -7.08 -10.79 -14.17
C GLU A 174 -8.24 -11.63 -13.62
N ALA A 175 -9.45 -11.05 -13.51
CA ALA A 175 -10.66 -11.75 -13.07
C ALA A 175 -10.93 -13.07 -13.84
N ARG A 176 -10.35 -13.22 -15.02
CA ARG A 176 -10.53 -14.36 -15.89
C ARG A 176 -9.48 -15.44 -15.68
N MET A 177 -8.38 -15.11 -15.03
CA MET A 177 -7.23 -15.99 -14.82
C MET A 177 -7.11 -16.44 -13.36
N ILE A 178 -7.67 -15.67 -12.43
CA ILE A 178 -7.59 -15.92 -11.00
C ILE A 178 -8.64 -16.98 -10.54
N ASP A 179 -8.33 -17.71 -9.48
CA ASP A 179 -9.30 -18.62 -8.87
C ASP A 179 -10.52 -17.82 -8.34
N LYS A 180 -11.73 -18.36 -8.59
CA LYS A 180 -12.97 -17.74 -8.11
C LYS A 180 -13.01 -17.49 -6.59
N LYS A 181 -12.19 -18.23 -5.82
CA LYS A 181 -12.08 -18.03 -4.37
C LYS A 181 -11.23 -16.82 -4.00
N GLU A 182 -10.27 -16.46 -4.85
CA GLU A 182 -9.36 -15.34 -4.64
C GLU A 182 -9.93 -14.04 -5.23
N TRP A 183 -10.83 -14.17 -6.21
CA TRP A 183 -11.45 -13.02 -6.88
C TRP A 183 -12.05 -11.97 -5.95
N PRO A 184 -12.86 -12.31 -4.92
CA PRO A 184 -13.43 -11.29 -4.03
C PRO A 184 -12.36 -10.43 -3.34
N ALA A 185 -11.24 -11.02 -2.95
CA ALA A 185 -10.16 -10.28 -2.30
C ALA A 185 -9.50 -9.30 -3.27
N LEU A 186 -9.09 -9.76 -4.47
CA LEU A 186 -8.50 -8.90 -5.49
C LEU A 186 -9.45 -7.75 -5.89
N ARG A 187 -10.74 -8.07 -6.12
CA ARG A 187 -11.76 -7.08 -6.44
C ARG A 187 -11.87 -6.00 -5.38
N ASP A 188 -11.94 -6.40 -4.11
CA ASP A 188 -12.13 -5.48 -3.00
C ASP A 188 -10.87 -4.61 -2.78
N ASP A 189 -9.68 -5.16 -3.00
CA ASP A 189 -8.42 -4.43 -2.93
C ASP A 189 -8.29 -3.39 -4.05
N VAL A 190 -8.61 -3.76 -5.29
CA VAL A 190 -8.62 -2.82 -6.42
C VAL A 190 -9.68 -1.73 -6.20
N ALA A 191 -10.89 -2.12 -5.76
CA ALA A 191 -11.95 -1.15 -5.49
C ALA A 191 -11.55 -0.17 -4.38
N PHE A 192 -10.88 -0.63 -3.34
CA PHE A 192 -10.36 0.22 -2.27
C PHE A 192 -9.31 1.18 -2.80
N GLN A 193 -8.33 0.69 -3.56
CA GLN A 193 -7.27 1.52 -4.14
C GLN A 193 -7.82 2.58 -5.07
N VAL A 194 -8.66 2.20 -6.02
CA VAL A 194 -9.28 3.13 -6.97
C VAL A 194 -10.18 4.13 -6.24
N GLY A 195 -10.92 3.67 -5.24
CA GLY A 195 -11.80 4.50 -4.41
C GLY A 195 -11.08 5.72 -3.86
N TRP A 196 -10.01 5.51 -3.12
CA TRP A 196 -9.29 6.62 -2.49
C TRP A 196 -8.41 7.42 -3.47
N LEU A 197 -7.91 6.83 -4.56
CA LEU A 197 -7.20 7.59 -5.61
C LEU A 197 -8.12 8.61 -6.28
N VAL A 198 -9.37 8.21 -6.50
CA VAL A 198 -10.37 9.08 -7.14
C VAL A 198 -10.97 10.08 -6.15
N ALA A 199 -11.35 9.64 -4.96
CA ALA A 199 -12.04 10.47 -3.98
C ALA A 199 -11.09 11.24 -3.04
N GLY A 200 -9.80 10.92 -3.02
CA GLY A 200 -8.85 11.50 -2.08
C GLY A 200 -9.18 11.09 -0.63
N LEU A 201 -9.31 12.09 0.25
CA LEU A 201 -9.62 11.87 1.67
C LEU A 201 -11.10 12.00 2.01
N ASP A 202 -11.99 12.12 1.03
CA ASP A 202 -13.44 12.15 1.24
C ASP A 202 -13.98 10.72 1.36
N ALA A 203 -14.30 10.31 2.59
CA ALA A 203 -14.74 8.94 2.89
C ALA A 203 -16.06 8.57 2.21
N ASP A 204 -17.02 9.52 2.13
CA ASP A 204 -18.32 9.25 1.51
C ASP A 204 -18.20 9.14 -0.01
N ALA A 205 -17.30 9.92 -0.61
CA ALA A 205 -16.99 9.81 -2.03
C ALA A 205 -16.20 8.54 -2.32
N GLU A 206 -15.26 8.14 -1.45
CA GLU A 206 -14.49 6.90 -1.55
C GLU A 206 -15.42 5.68 -1.60
N GLU A 207 -16.39 5.58 -0.67
CA GLU A 207 -17.36 4.48 -0.64
C GLU A 207 -18.15 4.39 -1.94
N LYS A 208 -18.67 5.53 -2.44
CA LYS A 208 -19.44 5.56 -3.70
C LYS A 208 -18.61 5.15 -4.92
N VAL A 209 -17.34 5.50 -4.97
CA VAL A 209 -16.44 5.06 -6.05
C VAL A 209 -16.15 3.57 -5.93
N ARG A 210 -15.86 3.07 -4.73
CA ARG A 210 -15.65 1.64 -4.45
C ARG A 210 -16.82 0.79 -4.93
N ASP A 211 -18.06 1.18 -4.60
CA ASP A 211 -19.26 0.45 -5.03
C ASP A 211 -19.37 0.39 -6.55
N LYS A 212 -19.04 1.47 -7.25
CA LYS A 212 -19.06 1.49 -8.72
C LYS A 212 -17.97 0.58 -9.32
N VAL A 213 -16.78 0.59 -8.73
CA VAL A 213 -15.66 -0.28 -9.16
C VAL A 213 -16.04 -1.75 -8.94
N VAL A 214 -16.55 -2.12 -7.76
CA VAL A 214 -17.02 -3.46 -7.45
C VAL A 214 -18.07 -3.91 -8.46
N ALA A 215 -19.08 -3.08 -8.73
CA ALA A 215 -20.14 -3.40 -9.69
C ALA A 215 -19.61 -3.62 -11.10
N LEU A 216 -18.64 -2.80 -11.55
CA LEU A 216 -18.00 -2.93 -12.87
C LEU A 216 -17.17 -4.22 -12.95
N LEU A 217 -16.33 -4.49 -11.95
CA LEU A 217 -15.47 -5.66 -11.88
C LEU A 217 -16.29 -6.96 -11.80
N ASP A 218 -17.33 -7.01 -10.97
CA ASP A 218 -18.24 -8.16 -10.87
C ASP A 218 -19.00 -8.42 -12.18
N ARG A 219 -19.38 -7.36 -12.90
CA ARG A 219 -20.00 -7.51 -14.22
C ARG A 219 -19.02 -8.10 -15.22
N ALA A 220 -17.78 -7.60 -15.27
CA ALA A 220 -16.74 -8.12 -16.15
C ALA A 220 -16.42 -9.59 -15.85
N ALA A 221 -16.30 -9.97 -14.58
CA ALA A 221 -15.99 -11.33 -14.14
C ALA A 221 -17.07 -12.37 -14.50
N ARG A 222 -18.33 -11.94 -14.64
CA ARG A 222 -19.46 -12.83 -15.03
C ARG A 222 -19.54 -13.12 -16.51
N LEU A 223 -18.87 -12.35 -17.35
CA LEU A 223 -18.91 -12.53 -18.80
C LEU A 223 -18.03 -13.74 -19.22
N ASP A 224 -18.50 -14.54 -20.15
CA ASP A 224 -17.64 -15.47 -20.85
C ASP A 224 -16.65 -14.73 -21.78
N LYS A 225 -15.68 -15.45 -22.32
CA LYS A 225 -14.63 -14.86 -23.15
C LYS A 225 -15.19 -14.08 -24.35
N ALA A 226 -16.16 -14.63 -25.06
CA ALA A 226 -16.71 -14.01 -26.27
C ALA A 226 -17.52 -12.75 -25.93
N ALA A 227 -18.34 -12.82 -24.87
CA ALA A 227 -19.13 -11.70 -24.38
C ALA A 227 -18.24 -10.57 -23.83
N PHE A 228 -17.16 -10.93 -23.12
CA PHE A 228 -16.19 -9.95 -22.62
C PHE A 228 -15.53 -9.20 -23.78
N GLU A 229 -14.94 -9.91 -24.75
CA GLU A 229 -14.29 -9.25 -25.89
C GLU A 229 -15.26 -8.34 -26.66
N LYS A 230 -16.52 -8.75 -26.81
CA LYS A 230 -17.55 -7.90 -27.42
C LYS A 230 -17.84 -6.63 -26.63
N GLN A 231 -17.76 -6.68 -25.31
CA GLN A 231 -18.07 -5.55 -24.41
C GLN A 231 -16.84 -4.81 -23.93
N ARG A 232 -15.63 -5.30 -24.23
CA ARG A 232 -14.36 -4.78 -23.70
C ARG A 232 -14.25 -3.27 -23.81
N HIS A 233 -14.46 -2.71 -24.99
CA HIS A 233 -14.36 -1.28 -25.20
C HIS A 233 -15.36 -0.46 -24.33
N ALA A 234 -16.56 -0.99 -24.13
CA ALA A 234 -17.55 -0.33 -23.27
C ALA A 234 -17.13 -0.37 -21.77
N LEU A 235 -16.61 -1.52 -21.31
CA LEU A 235 -16.11 -1.70 -19.95
C LEU A 235 -14.88 -0.80 -19.68
N GLU A 236 -13.94 -0.74 -20.61
CA GLU A 236 -12.79 0.17 -20.51
C GLU A 236 -13.20 1.63 -20.48
N LYS A 237 -14.19 2.02 -21.29
CA LYS A 237 -14.75 3.38 -21.25
C LYS A 237 -15.38 3.70 -19.89
N GLU A 238 -16.09 2.74 -19.30
CA GLU A 238 -16.66 2.92 -17.95
C GLU A 238 -15.54 2.99 -16.89
N ALA A 239 -14.50 2.17 -16.97
CA ALA A 239 -13.35 2.24 -16.07
C ALA A 239 -12.68 3.63 -16.13
N ARG A 240 -12.45 4.16 -17.33
CA ARG A 240 -11.92 5.52 -17.50
C ARG A 240 -12.86 6.60 -16.95
N ALA A 241 -14.16 6.39 -17.06
CA ALA A 241 -15.16 7.32 -16.51
C ALA A 241 -15.21 7.32 -14.96
N LEU A 242 -14.69 6.29 -14.28
CA LEU A 242 -14.59 6.27 -12.81
C LEU A 242 -13.66 7.36 -12.29
N ALA A 243 -12.56 7.64 -12.99
CA ALA A 243 -11.64 8.73 -12.64
C ALA A 243 -12.22 10.12 -12.93
N GLY A 244 -13.30 10.22 -13.73
CA GLY A 244 -13.92 11.49 -14.11
C GLY A 244 -12.94 12.40 -14.84
N ASP A 245 -12.91 13.67 -14.44
CA ASP A 245 -12.05 14.70 -15.02
C ASP A 245 -10.70 14.85 -14.27
N LEU A 246 -10.35 13.87 -13.40
CA LEU A 246 -9.10 13.93 -12.65
C LEU A 246 -7.89 13.80 -13.59
N GLY A 247 -7.01 14.80 -13.51
CA GLY A 247 -5.73 14.76 -14.17
C GLY A 247 -4.66 14.04 -13.32
N PRO A 248 -3.50 13.72 -13.92
CA PRO A 248 -2.38 13.10 -13.17
C PRO A 248 -1.96 13.87 -11.92
N THR A 249 -2.04 15.20 -11.95
CA THR A 249 -1.74 16.08 -10.81
C THR A 249 -2.72 15.87 -9.65
N ASP A 250 -3.99 15.63 -9.94
CA ASP A 250 -5.01 15.39 -8.91
C ASP A 250 -4.79 14.03 -8.27
N ILE A 251 -4.49 13.00 -9.06
CA ILE A 251 -4.17 11.66 -8.57
C ILE A 251 -2.92 11.71 -7.68
N VAL A 252 -1.86 12.40 -8.11
CA VAL A 252 -0.65 12.62 -7.29
C VAL A 252 -1.00 13.32 -5.98
N ARG A 253 -1.84 14.34 -6.04
CA ARG A 253 -2.27 15.07 -4.83
C ARG A 253 -3.04 14.15 -3.88
N HIS A 254 -4.03 13.40 -4.34
CA HIS A 254 -4.81 12.48 -3.52
C HIS A 254 -3.92 11.40 -2.88
N PHE A 255 -3.01 10.84 -3.69
CA PHE A 255 -2.02 9.89 -3.23
C PHE A 255 -1.16 10.46 -2.08
N MET A 256 -0.57 11.64 -2.29
CA MET A 256 0.30 12.26 -1.29
C MET A 256 -0.45 12.72 -0.03
N GLU A 257 -1.68 13.20 -0.17
CA GLU A 257 -2.55 13.53 0.96
C GLU A 257 -2.81 12.30 1.82
N ARG A 258 -3.07 11.13 1.18
CA ARG A 258 -3.25 9.87 1.89
C ARG A 258 -1.99 9.43 2.61
N VAL A 259 -0.84 9.44 1.94
CA VAL A 259 0.46 9.11 2.55
C VAL A 259 0.72 9.95 3.80
N ILE A 260 0.47 11.26 3.73
CA ILE A 260 0.63 12.15 4.88
C ILE A 260 -0.38 11.82 5.98
N ALA A 261 -1.64 11.57 5.63
CA ALA A 261 -2.69 11.22 6.59
C ALA A 261 -2.36 9.92 7.34
N GLU A 262 -1.93 8.88 6.64
CA GLU A 262 -1.48 7.61 7.23
C GLU A 262 -0.25 7.82 8.13
N THR A 263 0.71 8.62 7.66
CA THR A 263 1.93 8.92 8.43
C THR A 263 1.62 9.60 9.78
N ILE A 264 0.77 10.64 9.78
CA ILE A 264 0.42 11.36 11.01
C ILE A 264 -0.61 10.64 11.89
N SER A 265 -1.28 9.62 11.36
CA SER A 265 -2.15 8.72 12.13
C SER A 265 -1.39 7.56 12.76
N ASN A 266 -0.17 7.29 12.30
CA ASN A 266 0.62 6.15 12.74
C ASN A 266 1.14 6.34 14.17
N HIS A 267 0.75 5.45 15.08
CA HIS A 267 1.11 5.49 16.49
C HIS A 267 2.61 5.35 16.79
N ARG A 268 3.42 4.94 15.81
CA ARG A 268 4.89 4.81 15.92
C ARG A 268 5.64 5.97 15.26
N PHE A 269 4.95 6.91 14.63
CA PHE A 269 5.59 7.98 13.86
C PHE A 269 6.55 8.84 14.69
N GLU A 270 6.13 9.30 15.89
CA GLU A 270 6.99 10.08 16.77
C GLU A 270 8.26 9.31 17.21
N ALA A 271 8.10 8.02 17.53
CA ALA A 271 9.23 7.16 17.87
C ALA A 271 10.19 6.97 16.71
N ALA A 272 9.67 6.77 15.50
CA ALA A 272 10.45 6.63 14.28
C ALA A 272 11.26 7.90 13.96
N MET A 273 10.65 9.07 14.14
CA MET A 273 11.34 10.37 13.98
C MET A 273 12.53 10.51 14.94
N LYS A 274 12.34 10.18 16.22
CA LYS A 274 13.43 10.25 17.22
C LYS A 274 14.58 9.30 16.89
N MET A 275 14.33 8.16 16.30
CA MET A 275 15.37 7.21 15.87
C MET A 275 16.23 7.73 14.71
N ARG A 276 15.67 8.60 13.87
CA ARG A 276 16.38 9.22 12.74
C ARG A 276 17.21 10.43 13.15
N GLU A 277 16.85 11.11 14.24
CA GLU A 277 17.54 12.30 14.74
C GLU A 277 18.80 11.98 15.57
N VAL A 278 19.02 10.70 15.91
CA VAL A 278 20.23 10.27 16.61
C VAL A 278 21.32 10.03 15.56
N PRO A 279 22.39 10.87 15.51
CA PRO A 279 23.50 10.72 14.60
C PRO A 279 24.34 9.46 14.91
#